data_a17f0e128927626bed1f97cf39423c6f
#
_entry.id   a17f0e128927626bed1f97cf39423c6f
#
_cell.length_a   1.000
_cell.length_b   1.000
_cell.length_c   1.000
_cell.angle_alpha   90.00
_cell.angle_beta   90.00
_cell.angle_gamma   90.00
#
_symmetry.space_group_name_H-M   'P 1'
#
loop_
_entity.id
_entity.type
_entity.pdbx_description
1 polymer ?
#
loop_
_entity_poly.entity_id
_entity_poly.type
_entity_poly.pdbx_seq_one_letter_code
_entity_poly.pdbx_strand_id
1 'polypeptide(L)'
;LNEMFLVANTYPTGSQEFIDVFETAVRMYPQSEIANINAATAALSRNELVSAERYLGMVNSNKNLPEYNNAMGILMLMKGDYELSKKYLKVAEQLGLDAARGNLEELVRKKANAAKMKKNGK
;
A
#
# COMPACT_ATOMS: atom_id res chain seq x y z
N LEU A 1 -4.94 15.39 13.12
CA LEU A 1 -4.60 14.30 12.18
C LEU A 1 -5.46 13.06 12.42
N ASN A 2 -5.61 12.62 13.66
CA ASN A 2 -6.44 11.46 13.98
C ASN A 2 -7.90 11.66 13.59
N GLU A 3 -8.42 12.88 13.74
CA GLU A 3 -9.80 13.22 13.35
C GLU A 3 -9.98 13.06 11.84
N MET A 4 -8.98 13.45 11.03
CA MET A 4 -9.03 13.30 9.59
C MET A 4 -9.08 11.82 9.19
N PHE A 5 -8.33 10.96 9.88
CA PHE A 5 -8.34 9.52 9.61
C PHE A 5 -9.68 8.88 10.01
N LEU A 6 -10.30 9.35 11.08
CA LEU A 6 -11.63 8.89 11.46
C LEU A 6 -12.67 9.26 10.40
N VAL A 7 -12.59 10.48 9.85
CA VAL A 7 -13.46 10.92 8.76
C VAL A 7 -13.23 10.06 7.51
N ALA A 8 -11.97 9.80 7.17
CA ALA A 8 -11.64 8.97 6.00
C ALA A 8 -12.26 7.58 6.10
N ASN A 9 -12.27 6.99 7.31
CA ASN A 9 -12.80 5.65 7.53
C ASN A 9 -14.32 5.55 7.34
N THR A 10 -15.03 6.69 7.25
CA THR A 10 -16.47 6.69 6.97
C THR A 10 -16.77 6.54 5.47
N TYR A 11 -15.76 6.66 4.61
CA TYR A 11 -15.91 6.54 3.16
C TYR A 11 -15.38 5.21 2.65
N PRO A 12 -15.94 4.68 1.54
CA PRO A 12 -15.37 3.48 0.92
C PRO A 12 -13.92 3.68 0.51
N THR A 13 -13.08 2.66 0.74
CA THR A 13 -11.68 2.69 0.32
C THR A 13 -11.58 2.89 -1.19
N GLY A 14 -10.76 3.83 -1.61
CA GLY A 14 -10.58 4.15 -3.03
C GLY A 14 -11.59 5.16 -3.58
N SER A 15 -12.58 5.58 -2.78
CA SER A 15 -13.49 6.67 -3.21
C SER A 15 -12.72 7.99 -3.27
N GLN A 16 -13.22 8.96 -4.05
CA GLN A 16 -12.58 10.27 -4.15
C GLN A 16 -12.52 10.96 -2.79
N GLU A 17 -13.56 10.84 -1.99
CA GLU A 17 -13.63 11.42 -0.63
C GLU A 17 -12.57 10.81 0.28
N PHE A 18 -12.40 9.51 0.24
CA PHE A 18 -11.36 8.79 0.99
C PHE A 18 -9.97 9.30 0.61
N ILE A 19 -9.70 9.40 -0.69
CA ILE A 19 -8.42 9.87 -1.22
C ILE A 19 -8.18 11.32 -0.82
N ASP A 20 -9.18 12.18 -0.97
CA ASP A 20 -9.07 13.61 -0.66
C ASP A 20 -8.71 13.85 0.81
N VAL A 21 -9.26 13.05 1.73
CA VAL A 21 -8.92 13.17 3.15
C VAL A 21 -7.43 12.87 3.37
N PHE A 22 -6.92 11.80 2.78
CA PHE A 22 -5.52 11.42 2.98
C PHE A 22 -4.56 12.38 2.26
N GLU A 23 -4.90 12.87 1.08
CA GLU A 23 -4.10 13.87 0.38
C GLU A 23 -4.05 15.18 1.17
N THR A 24 -5.18 15.59 1.77
CA THR A 24 -5.24 16.77 2.62
C THR A 24 -4.37 16.58 3.86
N ALA A 25 -4.46 15.39 4.49
CA ALA A 25 -3.67 15.10 5.68
C ALA A 25 -2.17 15.23 5.42
N VAL A 26 -1.66 14.70 4.32
CA VAL A 26 -0.23 14.77 4.01
C VAL A 26 0.18 16.19 3.62
N ARG A 27 -0.73 16.96 3.04
CA ARG A 27 -0.47 18.37 2.70
C ARG A 27 -0.33 19.22 3.96
N MET A 28 -1.18 18.95 4.96
CA MET A 28 -1.16 19.67 6.24
C MET A 28 -0.03 19.19 7.17
N TYR A 29 0.33 17.92 7.08
CA TYR A 29 1.34 17.28 7.94
C TYR A 29 2.37 16.54 7.10
N PRO A 30 3.17 17.26 6.27
CA PRO A 30 4.08 16.60 5.32
C PRO A 30 5.20 15.79 5.98
N GLN A 31 5.51 16.07 7.25
CA GLN A 31 6.53 15.34 7.99
C GLN A 31 5.96 14.14 8.77
N SER A 32 4.63 13.97 8.79
CA SER A 32 4.01 12.84 9.46
C SER A 32 4.20 11.57 8.63
N GLU A 33 4.91 10.59 9.18
CA GLU A 33 5.12 9.32 8.50
C GLU A 33 3.81 8.55 8.35
N ILE A 34 2.92 8.64 9.36
CA ILE A 34 1.60 8.02 9.30
C ILE A 34 0.76 8.63 8.18
N ALA A 35 0.77 9.96 8.03
CA ALA A 35 0.05 10.63 6.94
C ALA A 35 0.59 10.19 5.58
N ASN A 36 1.92 10.05 5.46
CA ASN A 36 2.54 9.60 4.22
C ASN A 36 2.19 8.14 3.89
N ILE A 37 2.15 7.27 4.90
CA ILE A 37 1.75 5.86 4.69
C ILE A 37 0.31 5.79 4.18
N ASN A 38 -0.59 6.56 4.77
CA ASN A 38 -1.99 6.57 4.37
C ASN A 38 -2.20 7.20 2.99
N ALA A 39 -1.43 8.26 2.67
CA ALA A 39 -1.45 8.83 1.33
C ALA A 39 -0.94 7.84 0.28
N ALA A 40 0.07 7.05 0.62
CA ALA A 40 0.57 6.00 -0.26
C ALA A 40 -0.50 4.93 -0.53
N THR A 41 -1.22 4.53 0.52
CA THR A 41 -2.31 3.55 0.37
C THR A 41 -3.39 4.09 -0.57
N ALA A 42 -3.76 5.36 -0.43
CA ALA A 42 -4.72 6.00 -1.32
C ALA A 42 -4.20 6.04 -2.76
N ALA A 43 -2.93 6.38 -2.96
CA ALA A 43 -2.31 6.41 -4.29
C ALA A 43 -2.30 5.02 -4.92
N LEU A 44 -2.00 3.98 -4.15
CA LEU A 44 -2.02 2.60 -4.64
C LEU A 44 -3.41 2.17 -5.10
N SER A 45 -4.46 2.61 -4.42
CA SER A 45 -5.83 2.30 -4.81
C SER A 45 -6.21 2.92 -6.16
N ARG A 46 -5.46 3.93 -6.61
CA ARG A 46 -5.64 4.59 -7.90
C ARG A 46 -4.58 4.20 -8.93
N ASN A 47 -3.73 3.23 -8.64
CA ASN A 47 -2.60 2.82 -9.48
C ASN A 47 -1.58 3.95 -9.71
N GLU A 48 -1.47 4.88 -8.79
CA GLU A 48 -0.51 5.99 -8.87
C GLU A 48 0.80 5.57 -8.20
N LEU A 49 1.58 4.73 -8.89
CA LEU A 49 2.78 4.10 -8.32
C LEU A 49 3.88 5.10 -7.98
N VAL A 50 4.08 6.11 -8.82
CA VAL A 50 5.12 7.14 -8.58
C VAL A 50 4.80 7.92 -7.31
N SER A 51 3.54 8.32 -7.14
CA SER A 51 3.10 9.03 -5.93
C SER A 51 3.26 8.16 -4.69
N ALA A 52 2.87 6.87 -4.80
CA ALA A 52 3.00 5.93 -3.68
C ALA A 52 4.46 5.77 -3.26
N GLU A 53 5.39 5.63 -4.21
CA GLU A 53 6.81 5.54 -3.91
C GLU A 53 7.32 6.80 -3.21
N ARG A 54 6.89 7.96 -3.65
CA ARG A 54 7.30 9.22 -3.05
C ARG A 54 6.83 9.32 -1.61
N TYR A 55 5.57 9.00 -1.34
CA TYR A 55 5.04 9.04 0.02
C TYR A 55 5.76 8.04 0.92
N LEU A 56 5.96 6.81 0.47
CA LEU A 56 6.64 5.78 1.27
C LEU A 56 8.12 6.11 1.49
N GLY A 57 8.72 6.84 0.56
CA GLY A 57 10.10 7.32 0.71
C GLY A 57 10.28 8.32 1.85
N MET A 58 9.20 8.93 2.33
CA MET A 58 9.25 9.85 3.48
C MET A 58 9.26 9.11 4.82
N VAL A 59 9.06 7.79 4.82
CA VAL A 59 9.03 7.01 6.06
C VAL A 59 10.44 6.57 6.42
N ASN A 60 10.90 6.94 7.60
CA ASN A 60 12.25 6.60 8.08
C ASN A 60 12.22 5.80 9.38
N SER A 61 11.39 6.21 10.34
CA SER A 61 11.36 5.63 11.69
C SER A 61 10.30 4.54 11.86
N ASN A 62 9.28 4.52 11.02
CA ASN A 62 8.11 3.65 11.16
C ASN A 62 8.08 2.52 10.13
N LYS A 63 9.26 2.04 9.70
CA LYS A 63 9.37 0.93 8.73
C LYS A 63 8.98 -0.42 9.32
N ASN A 64 8.81 -0.48 10.63
CA ASN A 64 8.36 -1.68 11.32
C ASN A 64 6.83 -1.73 11.49
N LEU A 65 6.10 -0.70 11.04
CA LEU A 65 4.65 -0.71 11.11
C LEU A 65 4.06 -1.69 10.09
N PRO A 66 3.02 -2.45 10.47
CA PRO A 66 2.38 -3.37 9.52
C PRO A 66 1.80 -2.63 8.31
N GLU A 67 1.24 -1.44 8.49
CA GLU A 67 0.68 -0.64 7.41
C GLU A 67 1.74 -0.23 6.38
N TYR A 68 2.95 0.14 6.84
CA TYR A 68 4.06 0.45 5.93
C TYR A 68 4.46 -0.78 5.12
N ASN A 69 4.63 -1.91 5.78
CA ASN A 69 5.03 -3.14 5.11
C ASN A 69 3.97 -3.63 4.13
N ASN A 70 2.69 -3.48 4.50
CA ASN A 70 1.59 -3.82 3.60
C ASN A 70 1.60 -2.93 2.36
N ALA A 71 1.76 -1.62 2.53
CA ALA A 71 1.82 -0.68 1.41
C ALA A 71 3.02 -0.95 0.50
N MET A 72 4.19 -1.20 1.09
CA MET A 72 5.37 -1.57 0.30
C MET A 72 5.15 -2.88 -0.47
N GLY A 73 4.50 -3.86 0.17
CA GLY A 73 4.18 -5.12 -0.47
C GLY A 73 3.25 -4.95 -1.66
N ILE A 74 2.21 -4.13 -1.51
CA ILE A 74 1.28 -3.83 -2.61
C ILE A 74 2.02 -3.12 -3.74
N LEU A 75 2.86 -2.13 -3.42
CA LEU A 75 3.65 -1.41 -4.41
C LEU A 75 4.53 -2.37 -5.21
N MET A 76 5.25 -3.26 -4.54
CA MET A 76 6.12 -4.22 -5.21
C MET A 76 5.31 -5.20 -6.06
N LEU A 77 4.13 -5.62 -5.58
CA LEU A 77 3.22 -6.48 -6.34
C LEU A 77 2.81 -5.80 -7.65
N MET A 78 2.43 -4.54 -7.59
CA MET A 78 1.99 -3.77 -8.75
C MET A 78 3.15 -3.51 -9.73
N LYS A 79 4.38 -3.43 -9.23
CA LYS A 79 5.58 -3.29 -10.05
C LYS A 79 6.07 -4.61 -10.62
N GLY A 80 5.48 -5.73 -10.20
CA GLY A 80 5.87 -7.06 -10.67
C GLY A 80 7.05 -7.68 -9.92
N ASP A 81 7.51 -7.06 -8.84
CA ASP A 81 8.57 -7.63 -8.00
C ASP A 81 7.94 -8.51 -6.92
N TYR A 82 7.63 -9.74 -7.31
CA TYR A 82 6.88 -10.66 -6.47
C TYR A 82 7.66 -11.12 -5.23
N GLU A 83 8.97 -11.22 -5.33
CA GLU A 83 9.80 -11.66 -4.21
C GLU A 83 9.84 -10.60 -3.09
N LEU A 84 10.06 -9.33 -3.45
CA LEU A 84 10.01 -8.25 -2.48
C LEU A 84 8.59 -8.06 -1.93
N SER A 85 7.58 -8.20 -2.79
CA SER A 85 6.19 -8.11 -2.35
C SER A 85 5.90 -9.13 -1.26
N LYS A 86 6.29 -10.38 -1.48
CA LYS A 86 6.09 -11.46 -0.51
C LYS A 86 6.77 -11.15 0.82
N LYS A 87 8.01 -10.67 0.76
CA LYS A 87 8.79 -10.33 1.95
C LYS A 87 8.07 -9.29 2.81
N TYR A 88 7.64 -8.19 2.18
CA TYR A 88 6.95 -7.12 2.91
C TYR A 88 5.59 -7.58 3.44
N LEU A 89 4.81 -8.28 2.63
CA LEU A 89 3.47 -8.73 3.03
C LEU A 89 3.53 -9.74 4.16
N LYS A 90 4.54 -10.61 4.18
CA LYS A 90 4.71 -11.56 5.28
C LYS A 90 5.05 -10.85 6.59
N VAL A 91 5.86 -9.81 6.55
CA VAL A 91 6.15 -9.00 7.72
C VAL A 91 4.86 -8.37 8.25
N ALA A 92 4.05 -7.78 7.36
CA ALA A 92 2.79 -7.16 7.75
C ALA A 92 1.83 -8.17 8.38
N GLU A 93 1.75 -9.38 7.81
CA GLU A 93 0.92 -10.45 8.35
C GLU A 93 1.40 -10.87 9.74
N GLN A 94 2.71 -11.06 9.92
CA GLN A 94 3.31 -11.42 11.20
C GLN A 94 3.08 -10.35 12.26
N LEU A 95 2.97 -9.10 11.85
CA LEU A 95 2.69 -7.98 12.76
C LEU A 95 1.19 -7.83 13.03
N GLY A 96 0.35 -8.72 12.50
CA GLY A 96 -1.05 -8.80 12.84
C GLY A 96 -2.02 -8.07 11.90
N LEU A 97 -1.55 -7.64 10.72
CA LEU A 97 -2.42 -6.96 9.77
C LEU A 97 -3.12 -7.98 8.87
N ASP A 98 -4.42 -8.20 9.10
CA ASP A 98 -5.21 -9.19 8.38
C ASP A 98 -5.27 -8.89 6.87
N ALA A 99 -5.30 -7.63 6.48
CA ALA A 99 -5.31 -7.23 5.06
C ALA A 99 -4.13 -7.80 4.28
N ALA A 100 -2.98 -8.01 4.93
CA ALA A 100 -1.80 -8.57 4.28
C ALA A 100 -2.04 -10.00 3.79
N ARG A 101 -2.88 -10.77 4.48
CA ARG A 101 -3.22 -12.13 4.04
C ARG A 101 -3.91 -12.14 2.68
N GLY A 102 -4.90 -11.25 2.50
CA GLY A 102 -5.58 -11.11 1.21
C GLY A 102 -4.63 -10.68 0.12
N ASN A 103 -3.69 -9.80 0.45
CA ASN A 103 -2.69 -9.34 -0.51
C ASN A 103 -1.70 -10.45 -0.87
N LEU A 104 -1.36 -11.34 0.06
CA LEU A 104 -0.52 -12.51 -0.22
C LEU A 104 -1.23 -13.49 -1.16
N GLU A 105 -2.54 -13.66 -0.99
CA GLU A 105 -3.34 -14.49 -1.90
C GLU A 105 -3.35 -13.89 -3.31
N GLU A 106 -3.51 -12.58 -3.40
CA GLU A 106 -3.47 -11.87 -4.69
C GLU A 106 -2.09 -12.01 -5.34
N LEU A 107 -1.03 -11.94 -4.55
CA LEU A 107 0.34 -12.14 -5.02
C LEU A 107 0.51 -13.51 -5.66
N VAL A 108 0.03 -14.57 -5.01
CA VAL A 108 0.12 -15.93 -5.54
C VAL A 108 -0.59 -16.03 -6.88
N ARG A 109 -1.80 -15.45 -6.96
CA ARG A 109 -2.61 -15.46 -8.18
C ARG A 109 -1.92 -14.70 -9.31
N LYS A 110 -1.41 -13.50 -9.06
CA LYS A 110 -0.72 -12.69 -10.07
C LYS A 110 0.58 -13.33 -10.54
N LYS A 111 1.33 -13.93 -9.63
CA LYS A 111 2.57 -14.64 -9.96
C LYS A 111 2.27 -15.86 -10.85
N ALA A 112 1.23 -16.61 -10.53
CA ALA A 112 0.80 -17.75 -11.33
C ALA A 112 0.35 -17.32 -12.73
N ASN A 113 -0.44 -16.21 -12.82
CA ASN A 113 -0.89 -15.67 -14.10
C ASN A 113 0.29 -15.18 -14.94
N ALA A 114 1.25 -14.50 -14.34
CA ALA A 114 2.45 -14.02 -15.04
C ALA A 114 3.26 -15.18 -15.60
N ALA A 115 3.44 -16.26 -14.85
CA ALA A 115 4.13 -17.47 -15.31
C ALA A 115 3.39 -18.13 -16.47
N LYS A 116 2.05 -18.17 -16.39
CA LYS A 116 1.19 -18.72 -17.44
C LYS A 116 1.29 -17.89 -18.72
N MET A 117 1.22 -16.58 -18.62
CA MET A 117 1.36 -15.68 -19.77
C MET A 117 2.75 -15.80 -20.42
N LYS A 118 3.80 -15.86 -19.61
CA LYS A 118 5.18 -16.03 -20.09
C LYS A 118 5.35 -17.35 -20.82
N LYS A 119 4.70 -18.42 -20.35
CA LYS A 119 4.74 -19.75 -20.96
C LYS A 119 4.00 -19.77 -22.29
N ASN A 120 2.86 -19.08 -22.40
CA ASN A 120 1.99 -19.08 -23.56
C ASN A 120 2.25 -17.93 -24.54
N GLY A 121 2.99 -16.92 -24.13
CA GLY A 121 3.18 -15.68 -24.87
C GLY A 121 4.44 -15.65 -25.74
N LYS A 122 4.69 -16.67 -26.48
CA LYS A 122 5.80 -16.68 -27.43
C LYS A 122 5.54 -15.89 -28.67
#